data_59fd97eeb7eb8e25c6fde78e7e154a6a
#
_entry.id   59fd97eeb7eb8e25c6fde78e7e154a6a
#
_cell.length_a   1.000
_cell.length_b   1.000
_cell.length_c   1.000
_cell.angle_alpha   90.00
_cell.angle_beta   90.00
_cell.angle_gamma   90.00
#
_symmetry.space_group_name_H-M   'P 1'
#
loop_
_entity.id
_entity.type
_entity.pdbx_description
1 polymer ?
#
loop_
_entity_poly.entity_id
_entity_poly.type
_entity_poly.pdbx_seq_one_letter_code
_entity_poly.pdbx_strand_id
1 'polypeptide(L)'
;MAEGPADDRETAAQNLERELSKLFGRARSVSLSLAAKVHPGLDGASYALLLHLSDIGPVRAADVVERTGLDKSTVSRQIARLEELDLVERVADPSDGRARLVQLTETGSARLAEVRADRRRQLRARVTDWSTADIQEFSRLLGKLNSDL
;
A
#
# COMPACT_ATOMS: atom_id res chain seq x y z
N MET A 1 -39.83 -5.91 -23.77
CA MET A 1 -38.58 -6.17 -24.49
C MET A 1 -37.62 -6.67 -23.44
N ALA A 2 -37.27 -7.94 -23.44
CA ALA A 2 -36.40 -8.49 -22.40
C ALA A 2 -34.97 -8.04 -22.70
N GLU A 3 -34.38 -7.31 -21.77
CA GLU A 3 -32.97 -7.00 -21.76
C GLU A 3 -32.19 -8.32 -21.75
N GLY A 4 -31.30 -8.50 -22.69
CA GLY A 4 -30.60 -9.78 -22.85
C GLY A 4 -29.44 -9.88 -21.82
N PRO A 5 -28.93 -11.11 -21.55
CA PRO A 5 -27.87 -11.35 -20.56
C PRO A 5 -26.54 -10.58 -20.82
N ALA A 6 -26.36 -10.05 -22.04
CA ALA A 6 -25.22 -9.16 -22.38
C ALA A 6 -25.39 -7.75 -21.78
N ASP A 7 -26.62 -7.23 -21.71
CA ASP A 7 -26.95 -5.92 -21.15
C ASP A 7 -26.81 -5.93 -19.62
N ASP A 8 -27.22 -7.03 -18.98
CA ASP A 8 -27.04 -7.24 -17.55
C ASP A 8 -25.54 -7.27 -17.13
N ARG A 9 -24.70 -7.90 -17.94
CA ARG A 9 -23.25 -7.96 -17.69
C ARG A 9 -22.58 -6.59 -17.83
N GLU A 10 -22.95 -5.84 -18.86
CA GLU A 10 -22.44 -4.49 -19.11
C GLU A 10 -22.84 -3.56 -17.95
N THR A 11 -24.10 -3.60 -17.55
CA THR A 11 -24.60 -2.82 -16.40
C THR A 11 -23.88 -3.17 -15.10
N ALA A 12 -23.61 -4.45 -14.84
CA ALA A 12 -22.87 -4.90 -13.68
C ALA A 12 -21.41 -4.40 -13.70
N ALA A 13 -20.75 -4.44 -14.87
CA ALA A 13 -19.39 -3.94 -15.04
C ALA A 13 -19.30 -2.41 -14.78
N GLN A 14 -20.24 -1.64 -15.32
CA GLN A 14 -20.33 -0.20 -15.10
C GLN A 14 -20.58 0.15 -13.62
N ASN A 15 -21.40 -0.63 -12.92
CA ASN A 15 -21.62 -0.47 -11.48
C ASN A 15 -20.34 -0.73 -10.69
N LEU A 16 -19.61 -1.80 -11.02
CA LEU A 16 -18.32 -2.13 -10.41
C LEU A 16 -17.29 -1.02 -10.64
N GLU A 17 -17.15 -0.53 -11.86
CA GLU A 17 -16.25 0.56 -12.22
C GLU A 17 -16.53 1.83 -11.39
N ARG A 18 -17.82 2.16 -11.22
CA ARG A 18 -18.24 3.31 -10.41
C ARG A 18 -17.85 3.16 -8.95
N GLU A 19 -18.05 1.97 -8.36
CA GLU A 19 -17.67 1.72 -6.97
C GLU A 19 -16.15 1.67 -6.79
N LEU A 20 -15.39 1.11 -7.75
CA LEU A 20 -13.93 1.15 -7.75
C LEU A 20 -13.40 2.59 -7.85
N SER A 21 -13.99 3.44 -8.70
CA SER A 21 -13.61 4.85 -8.83
C SER A 21 -13.81 5.61 -7.52
N LYS A 22 -14.93 5.38 -6.83
CA LYS A 22 -15.17 5.93 -5.48
C LYS A 22 -14.15 5.43 -4.46
N LEU A 23 -13.84 4.12 -4.50
CA LEU A 23 -12.88 3.49 -3.60
C LEU A 23 -11.47 4.09 -3.80
N PHE A 24 -10.99 4.21 -5.04
CA PHE A 24 -9.69 4.77 -5.35
C PHE A 24 -9.59 6.25 -4.97
N GLY A 25 -10.64 7.04 -5.21
CA GLY A 25 -10.70 8.44 -4.76
C GLY A 25 -10.57 8.56 -3.24
N ARG A 26 -11.27 7.72 -2.48
CA ARG A 26 -11.19 7.68 -1.03
C ARG A 26 -9.86 7.12 -0.52
N ALA A 27 -9.33 6.08 -1.19
CA ALA A 27 -8.07 5.45 -0.81
C ALA A 27 -6.90 6.44 -0.86
N ARG A 28 -6.87 7.34 -1.86
CA ARG A 28 -5.86 8.40 -1.95
C ARG A 28 -5.90 9.34 -0.75
N SER A 29 -7.08 9.80 -0.37
CA SER A 29 -7.26 10.66 0.80
C SER A 29 -6.88 9.94 2.10
N VAL A 30 -7.27 8.68 2.24
CA VAL A 30 -6.91 7.83 3.38
C VAL A 30 -5.40 7.62 3.45
N SER A 31 -4.73 7.37 2.32
CA SER A 31 -3.28 7.17 2.26
C SER A 31 -2.51 8.40 2.76
N LEU A 32 -2.92 9.60 2.37
CA LEU A 32 -2.33 10.85 2.88
C LEU A 32 -2.55 11.01 4.39
N SER A 33 -3.74 10.69 4.87
CA SER A 33 -4.06 10.72 6.31
C SER A 33 -3.23 9.70 7.10
N LEU A 34 -2.98 8.51 6.55
CA LEU A 34 -2.16 7.48 7.17
C LEU A 34 -0.68 7.87 7.17
N ALA A 35 -0.19 8.46 6.09
CA ALA A 35 1.17 9.01 6.03
C ALA A 35 1.41 10.03 7.15
N ALA A 36 0.50 10.97 7.32
CA ALA A 36 0.58 11.98 8.39
C ALA A 36 0.51 11.38 9.81
N LYS A 37 -0.16 10.24 9.98
CA LYS A 37 -0.18 9.50 11.26
C LYS A 37 1.15 8.81 11.56
N VAL A 38 1.86 8.31 10.54
CA VAL A 38 3.21 7.76 10.71
C VAL A 38 4.18 8.87 11.09
N HIS A 39 4.18 9.96 10.33
CA HIS A 39 4.97 11.15 10.61
C HIS A 39 4.37 12.38 9.90
N PRO A 40 4.25 13.56 10.59
CA PRO A 40 3.64 14.76 10.00
C PRO A 40 4.33 15.25 8.72
N GLY A 41 5.63 14.98 8.58
CA GLY A 41 6.41 15.36 7.40
C GLY A 41 6.45 14.30 6.28
N LEU A 42 5.69 13.18 6.42
CA LEU A 42 5.70 12.10 5.44
C LEU A 42 4.67 12.36 4.33
N ASP A 43 5.14 12.41 3.09
CA ASP A 43 4.28 12.49 1.91
C ASP A 43 3.77 11.11 1.48
N GLY A 44 2.74 11.10 0.61
CA GLY A 44 2.10 9.86 0.17
C GLY A 44 3.01 8.93 -0.64
N ALA A 45 3.94 9.48 -1.43
CA ALA A 45 4.86 8.68 -2.24
C ALA A 45 5.92 7.99 -1.36
N SER A 46 6.49 8.73 -0.41
CA SER A 46 7.43 8.18 0.57
C SER A 46 6.74 7.19 1.52
N TYR A 47 5.45 7.41 1.86
CA TYR A 47 4.66 6.44 2.61
C TYR A 47 4.45 5.12 1.84
N ALA A 48 4.15 5.20 0.55
CA ALA A 48 4.03 4.00 -0.29
C ALA A 48 5.35 3.21 -0.34
N LEU A 49 6.49 3.90 -0.44
CA LEU A 49 7.80 3.26 -0.38
C LEU A 49 8.08 2.63 0.99
N LEU A 50 7.71 3.31 2.09
CA LEU A 50 7.86 2.77 3.44
C LEU A 50 7.06 1.46 3.63
N LEU A 51 5.83 1.41 3.11
CA LEU A 51 5.02 0.19 3.09
C LEU A 51 5.72 -0.92 2.32
N HIS A 52 6.22 -0.62 1.12
CA HIS A 52 6.93 -1.58 0.29
C HIS A 52 8.16 -2.14 1.00
N LEU A 53 9.00 -1.28 1.58
CA LEU A 53 10.19 -1.69 2.35
C LEU A 53 9.82 -2.55 3.56
N SER A 54 8.70 -2.26 4.23
CA SER A 54 8.21 -3.07 5.35
C SER A 54 7.82 -4.49 4.94
N ASP A 55 7.34 -4.66 3.71
CA ASP A 55 6.87 -5.96 3.22
C ASP A 55 8.00 -6.84 2.69
N ILE A 56 9.05 -6.23 2.13
CA ILE A 56 10.19 -6.98 1.52
C ILE A 56 11.39 -7.14 2.46
N GLY A 57 11.47 -6.34 3.53
CA GLY A 57 12.62 -6.34 4.45
C GLY A 57 13.84 -5.59 3.89
N PRO A 58 15.04 -5.82 4.44
CA PRO A 58 16.26 -5.15 4.01
C PRO A 58 16.56 -5.41 2.53
N VAL A 59 16.78 -4.34 1.74
CA VAL A 59 16.89 -4.43 0.28
C VAL A 59 17.84 -3.37 -0.27
N ARG A 60 18.52 -3.66 -1.36
CA ARG A 60 19.34 -2.67 -2.08
C ARG A 60 18.45 -1.64 -2.77
N ALA A 61 18.86 -0.38 -2.80
CA ALA A 61 18.11 0.67 -3.49
C ALA A 61 17.90 0.38 -4.98
N ALA A 62 18.83 -0.33 -5.62
CA ALA A 62 18.70 -0.77 -7.02
C ALA A 62 17.52 -1.75 -7.20
N ASP A 63 17.35 -2.68 -6.26
CA ASP A 63 16.25 -3.66 -6.31
C ASP A 63 14.89 -3.00 -6.08
N VAL A 64 14.87 -1.91 -5.28
CA VAL A 64 13.66 -1.09 -5.13
C VAL A 64 13.25 -0.44 -6.46
N VAL A 65 14.21 0.11 -7.21
CA VAL A 65 13.98 0.67 -8.56
C VAL A 65 13.36 -0.38 -9.48
N GLU A 66 13.94 -1.57 -9.51
CA GLU A 66 13.46 -2.68 -10.35
C GLU A 66 12.04 -3.11 -10.00
N ARG A 67 11.74 -3.24 -8.71
CA ARG A 67 10.44 -3.70 -8.21
C ARG A 67 9.32 -2.67 -8.34
N THR A 68 9.65 -1.38 -8.19
CA THR A 68 8.65 -0.31 -8.21
C THR A 68 8.44 0.28 -9.61
N GLY A 69 9.36 0.06 -10.55
CA GLY A 69 9.37 0.71 -11.85
C GLY A 69 9.60 2.22 -11.81
N LEU A 70 9.94 2.78 -10.64
CA LEU A 70 10.27 4.20 -10.48
C LEU A 70 11.70 4.46 -10.96
N ASP A 71 11.98 5.69 -11.40
CA ASP A 71 13.33 6.08 -11.73
C ASP A 71 14.24 6.17 -10.49
N LYS A 72 15.55 5.95 -10.71
CA LYS A 72 16.57 5.91 -9.65
C LYS A 72 16.60 7.21 -8.82
N SER A 73 16.39 8.36 -9.45
CA SER A 73 16.43 9.66 -8.77
C SER A 73 15.25 9.83 -7.82
N THR A 74 14.07 9.37 -8.23
CA THR A 74 12.86 9.37 -7.41
C THR A 74 13.00 8.44 -6.21
N VAL A 75 13.44 7.20 -6.41
CA VAL A 75 13.70 6.25 -5.30
C VAL A 75 14.74 6.82 -4.34
N SER A 76 15.84 7.37 -4.85
CA SER A 76 16.89 7.97 -4.01
C SER A 76 16.37 9.11 -3.14
N ARG A 77 15.56 10.02 -3.71
CA ARG A 77 14.95 11.13 -2.95
C ARG A 77 13.96 10.65 -1.89
N GLN A 78 13.15 9.66 -2.22
CA GLN A 78 12.20 9.07 -1.26
C GLN A 78 12.94 8.39 -0.10
N ILE A 79 13.99 7.60 -0.38
CA ILE A 79 14.82 6.97 0.66
C ILE A 79 15.46 8.06 1.54
N ALA A 80 16.09 9.08 0.95
CA ALA A 80 16.69 10.18 1.71
C ALA A 80 15.67 10.87 2.60
N ARG A 81 14.44 11.09 2.11
CA ARG A 81 13.36 11.65 2.91
C ARG A 81 12.96 10.76 4.08
N LEU A 82 12.88 9.46 3.87
CA LEU A 82 12.59 8.50 4.95
C LEU A 82 13.73 8.42 5.98
N GLU A 83 14.99 8.55 5.55
CA GLU A 83 16.16 8.64 6.45
C GLU A 83 16.11 9.91 7.30
N GLU A 84 15.81 11.08 6.71
CA GLU A 84 15.63 12.35 7.43
C GLU A 84 14.55 12.28 8.53
N LEU A 85 13.51 11.48 8.32
CA LEU A 85 12.41 11.28 9.24
C LEU A 85 12.64 10.15 10.25
N ASP A 86 13.83 9.55 10.26
CA ASP A 86 14.21 8.41 11.11
C ASP A 86 13.26 7.19 10.95
N LEU A 87 12.73 6.99 9.74
CA LEU A 87 11.84 5.87 9.43
C LEU A 87 12.56 4.70 8.78
N VAL A 88 13.67 4.98 8.08
CA VAL A 88 14.56 3.97 7.48
C VAL A 88 16.01 4.31 7.75
N GLU A 89 16.88 3.31 7.63
CA GLU A 89 18.32 3.43 7.78
C GLU A 89 19.06 2.61 6.71
N ARG A 90 20.33 2.93 6.50
CA ARG A 90 21.23 2.15 5.64
C ARG A 90 22.17 1.31 6.47
N VAL A 91 22.11 0.02 6.31
CA VAL A 91 23.00 -0.95 6.96
C VAL A 91 23.94 -1.60 5.96
N ALA A 92 25.04 -2.16 6.44
CA ALA A 92 25.95 -2.94 5.57
C ALA A 92 25.25 -4.19 5.07
N ASP A 93 25.43 -4.54 3.79
CA ASP A 93 24.98 -5.82 3.26
C ASP A 93 25.90 -6.92 3.81
N PRO A 94 25.37 -7.91 4.54
CA PRO A 94 26.19 -8.98 5.10
C PRO A 94 26.86 -9.87 4.04
N SER A 95 26.33 -9.85 2.81
CA SER A 95 26.88 -10.63 1.68
C SER A 95 27.89 -9.85 0.82
N ASP A 96 27.88 -8.51 0.93
CA ASP A 96 28.74 -7.60 0.16
C ASP A 96 29.03 -6.34 0.96
N GLY A 97 30.16 -6.30 1.65
CA GLY A 97 30.55 -5.18 2.52
C GLY A 97 30.67 -3.81 1.82
N ARG A 98 30.65 -3.77 0.48
CA ARG A 98 30.62 -2.52 -0.31
C ARG A 98 29.21 -2.03 -0.58
N ALA A 99 28.22 -2.88 -0.44
CA ALA A 99 26.81 -2.56 -0.68
C ALA A 99 26.13 -2.12 0.62
N ARG A 100 25.06 -1.35 0.47
CA ARG A 100 24.19 -0.91 1.56
C ARG A 100 22.77 -1.39 1.29
N LEU A 101 22.15 -1.94 2.34
CA LEU A 101 20.72 -2.25 2.37
C LEU A 101 19.95 -1.12 3.03
N VAL A 102 18.77 -0.86 2.55
CA VAL A 102 17.78 0.03 3.17
C VAL A 102 16.79 -0.84 3.95
N GLN A 103 16.56 -0.51 5.20
CA GLN A 103 15.60 -1.20 6.06
C GLN A 103 14.85 -0.18 6.93
N LEU A 104 13.72 -0.60 7.52
CA LEU A 104 13.04 0.22 8.50
C LEU A 104 13.88 0.31 9.78
N THR A 105 13.88 1.49 10.41
CA THR A 105 14.34 1.64 11.78
C THR A 105 13.34 1.01 12.75
N GLU A 106 13.72 0.85 14.02
CA GLU A 106 12.80 0.44 15.08
C GLU A 106 11.64 1.45 15.21
N THR A 107 11.93 2.75 15.13
CA THR A 107 10.95 3.84 15.11
C THR A 107 9.98 3.70 13.94
N GLY A 108 10.49 3.51 12.73
CA GLY A 108 9.68 3.34 11.52
C GLY A 108 8.76 2.13 11.60
N SER A 109 9.30 1.00 12.07
CA SER A 109 8.56 -0.25 12.27
C SER A 109 7.43 -0.08 13.29
N ALA A 110 7.71 0.52 14.45
CA ALA A 110 6.73 0.72 15.51
C ALA A 110 5.58 1.63 15.05
N ARG A 111 5.90 2.80 14.47
CA ARG A 111 4.89 3.76 13.96
C ARG A 111 4.02 3.15 12.86
N LEU A 112 4.63 2.42 11.93
CA LEU A 112 3.89 1.76 10.87
C LEU A 112 2.97 0.66 11.41
N ALA A 113 3.42 -0.10 12.42
CA ALA A 113 2.62 -1.13 13.08
C ALA A 113 1.37 -0.53 13.77
N GLU A 114 1.51 0.62 14.45
CA GLU A 114 0.40 1.34 15.08
C GLU A 114 -0.63 1.79 14.04
N VAL A 115 -0.19 2.40 12.93
CA VAL A 115 -1.06 2.85 11.84
C VAL A 115 -1.77 1.67 11.18
N ARG A 116 -1.08 0.56 10.97
CA ARG A 116 -1.67 -0.69 10.43
C ARG A 116 -2.71 -1.28 11.40
N ALA A 117 -2.47 -1.24 12.69
CA ALA A 117 -3.42 -1.72 13.70
C ALA A 117 -4.69 -0.85 13.72
N ASP A 118 -4.55 0.47 13.66
CA ASP A 118 -5.66 1.42 13.56
C ASP A 118 -6.50 1.20 12.28
N ARG A 119 -5.84 1.06 11.15
CA ARG A 119 -6.52 0.74 9.87
C ARG A 119 -7.31 -0.57 9.95
N ARG A 120 -6.75 -1.62 10.56
CA ARG A 120 -7.47 -2.88 10.76
C ARG A 120 -8.70 -2.71 11.65
N ARG A 121 -8.60 -1.92 12.72
CA ARG A 121 -9.76 -1.62 13.60
C ARG A 121 -10.85 -0.88 12.82
N GLN A 122 -10.48 0.13 12.04
CA GLN A 122 -11.43 0.90 11.21
C GLN A 122 -12.11 0.03 10.16
N LEU A 123 -11.37 -0.86 9.48
CA LEU A 123 -11.94 -1.79 8.51
C LEU A 123 -12.95 -2.72 9.18
N ARG A 124 -12.59 -3.33 10.32
CA ARG A 124 -13.50 -4.21 11.08
C ARG A 124 -14.78 -3.48 11.46
N ALA A 125 -14.68 -2.24 11.93
CA ALA A 125 -15.86 -1.43 12.27
C ALA A 125 -16.77 -1.17 11.06
N ARG A 126 -16.20 -0.99 9.87
CA ARG A 126 -16.98 -0.75 8.64
C ARG A 126 -17.71 -1.98 8.11
N VAL A 127 -17.21 -3.17 8.41
CA VAL A 127 -17.81 -4.43 7.97
C VAL A 127 -18.54 -5.16 9.11
N THR A 128 -18.81 -4.48 10.22
CA THR A 128 -19.44 -5.09 11.41
C THR A 128 -20.79 -5.75 11.09
N ASP A 129 -21.58 -5.12 10.21
CA ASP A 129 -22.93 -5.58 9.83
C ASP A 129 -22.90 -6.53 8.62
N TRP A 130 -21.72 -6.84 8.10
CA TRP A 130 -21.58 -7.78 6.99
C TRP A 130 -21.59 -9.21 7.52
N SER A 131 -22.22 -10.12 6.77
CA SER A 131 -22.09 -11.55 7.08
C SER A 131 -20.64 -12.02 6.81
N THR A 132 -20.24 -13.09 7.52
CA THR A 132 -18.94 -13.73 7.26
C THR A 132 -18.83 -14.19 5.80
N ALA A 133 -19.92 -14.67 5.21
CA ALA A 133 -19.98 -15.08 3.80
C ALA A 133 -19.69 -13.91 2.85
N ASP A 134 -20.30 -12.75 3.09
CA ASP A 134 -20.05 -11.54 2.27
C ASP A 134 -18.60 -11.08 2.35
N ILE A 135 -18.01 -11.07 3.54
CA ILE A 135 -16.60 -10.73 3.74
C ILE A 135 -15.68 -11.69 2.99
N GLN A 136 -15.95 -12.99 3.07
CA GLN A 136 -15.17 -14.02 2.39
C GLN A 136 -15.29 -13.90 0.87
N GLU A 137 -16.50 -13.72 0.36
CA GLU A 137 -16.75 -13.58 -1.08
C GLU A 137 -16.13 -12.29 -1.64
N PHE A 138 -16.28 -11.17 -0.94
CA PHE A 138 -15.63 -9.92 -1.32
C PHE A 138 -14.10 -10.05 -1.36
N SER A 139 -13.51 -10.70 -0.35
CA SER A 139 -12.06 -10.96 -0.30
C SER A 139 -11.60 -11.84 -1.45
N ARG A 140 -12.35 -12.88 -1.78
CA ARG A 140 -12.07 -13.79 -2.90
C ARG A 140 -12.10 -13.07 -4.25
N LEU A 141 -13.16 -12.28 -4.49
CA LEU A 141 -13.34 -11.53 -5.74
C LEU A 141 -12.27 -10.43 -5.89
N LEU A 142 -11.95 -9.73 -4.81
CA LEU A 142 -10.91 -8.72 -4.80
C LEU A 142 -9.53 -9.34 -5.06
N GLY A 143 -9.25 -10.52 -4.47
CA GLY A 143 -8.03 -11.28 -4.74
C GLY A 143 -7.90 -11.67 -6.21
N LYS A 144 -9.00 -12.13 -6.84
CA LYS A 144 -9.02 -12.42 -8.27
C LYS A 144 -8.72 -11.18 -9.11
N LEU A 145 -9.34 -10.05 -8.81
CA LEU A 145 -9.09 -8.79 -9.53
C LEU A 145 -7.62 -8.36 -9.41
N ASN A 146 -7.02 -8.48 -8.23
CA ASN A 146 -5.62 -8.10 -7.98
C ASN A 146 -4.61 -9.01 -8.69
N SER A 147 -4.97 -10.26 -9.03
CA SER A 147 -4.09 -11.18 -9.74
C SER A 147 -4.02 -10.91 -11.25
N ASP A 148 -4.98 -10.14 -11.77
CA ASP A 148 -5.08 -9.80 -13.19
C ASP A 148 -4.48 -8.40 -13.49
N LEU A 149 -3.94 -7.69 -12.45
CA LEU A 149 -3.27 -6.38 -12.55
C LEU A 149 -1.75 -6.53 -12.56
#